data_8807706a07a9b0756927ea1a6cdf8bdb
#
_entry.id   8807706a07a9b0756927ea1a6cdf8bdb
#
_cell.length_a   1.000
_cell.length_b   1.000
_cell.length_c   1.000
_cell.angle_alpha   90.00
_cell.angle_beta   90.00
_cell.angle_gamma   90.00
#
_symmetry.space_group_name_H-M   'P 1'
#
loop_
_entity.id
_entity.type
_entity.pdbx_description
1 polymer ?
#
loop_
_entity_poly.entity_id
_entity_poly.type
_entity_poly.pdbx_seq_one_letter_code
_entity_poly.pdbx_strand_id
1 'polypeptide(L)'
;IVKPILGKTLTEALQDGTTVGELRAFLKDNQKLLDGAADFLKLIGVDITAFTKLVDTLNSLPSVFDSTRVAFGSPNRAGMYLVTAIASNPNYNPGVGTGVLVVKMHTSGASLSWNNSETTYAASALKADTLNATLMCGDSAAGNQDGVHYRYIGFTAAHKLYVSSKAPTEAGTYRQTAYIFGGNDMAKSISRTVTITAD
;
A
#
# COMPACT_ATOMS: atom_id res chain seq x y z
N ILE A 1 -28.40 -4.46 11.07
CA ILE A 1 -27.37 -5.04 11.98
C ILE A 1 -26.89 -6.33 11.33
N VAL A 2 -25.90 -6.25 10.46
CA VAL A 2 -25.18 -7.43 9.97
C VAL A 2 -23.95 -7.58 10.86
N LYS A 3 -24.10 -8.32 11.94
CA LYS A 3 -22.99 -8.73 12.80
C LYS A 3 -22.21 -9.89 12.19
N PRO A 4 -20.96 -10.10 12.56
CA PRO A 4 -19.93 -10.77 11.79
C PRO A 4 -20.23 -12.25 11.61
N ILE A 5 -20.61 -12.64 10.41
CA ILE A 5 -20.70 -14.05 10.01
C ILE A 5 -19.31 -14.56 9.50
N LEU A 6 -18.33 -13.66 9.34
CA LEU A 6 -17.13 -13.92 8.55
C LEU A 6 -15.79 -13.65 9.25
N GLY A 7 -15.75 -13.57 10.59
CA GLY A 7 -14.49 -13.34 11.32
C GLY A 7 -13.75 -12.03 11.02
N LYS A 8 -13.90 -11.48 9.82
CA LYS A 8 -13.69 -10.09 9.41
C LYS A 8 -14.99 -9.57 8.82
N THR A 9 -15.42 -8.38 9.20
CA THR A 9 -16.56 -7.74 8.57
C THR A 9 -16.22 -7.49 7.09
N LEU A 10 -17.21 -7.52 6.21
CA LEU A 10 -17.04 -7.12 4.80
C LEU A 10 -16.37 -5.74 4.72
N THR A 11 -16.63 -4.87 5.69
CA THR A 11 -16.02 -3.54 5.85
C THR A 11 -14.52 -3.61 6.12
N GLU A 12 -14.03 -4.62 6.85
CA GLU A 12 -12.59 -4.82 7.11
C GLU A 12 -11.87 -5.46 5.92
N ALA A 13 -12.57 -6.33 5.15
CA ALA A 13 -12.04 -6.88 3.90
C ALA A 13 -12.01 -5.84 2.77
N LEU A 14 -12.83 -4.79 2.87
CA LEU A 14 -13.00 -3.72 1.89
C LEU A 14 -12.34 -2.42 2.36
N GLN A 15 -11.32 -2.48 3.23
CA GLN A 15 -10.56 -1.31 3.64
C GLN A 15 -9.80 -0.69 2.47
N ASP A 16 -9.63 0.62 2.56
CA ASP A 16 -8.85 1.39 1.59
C ASP A 16 -7.43 0.79 1.45
N GLY A 17 -7.08 0.37 0.25
CA GLY A 17 -5.81 -0.28 -0.05
C GLY A 17 -5.82 -1.80 -0.15
N THR A 18 -6.93 -2.50 0.13
CA THR A 18 -7.09 -3.93 -0.18
C THR A 18 -6.89 -4.14 -1.69
N THR A 19 -6.17 -5.19 -2.07
CA THR A 19 -5.97 -5.52 -3.48
C THR A 19 -7.11 -6.39 -4.04
N VAL A 20 -7.29 -6.38 -5.35
CA VAL A 20 -8.24 -7.26 -6.05
C VAL A 20 -7.97 -8.72 -5.73
N GLY A 21 -6.68 -9.13 -5.67
CA GLY A 21 -6.30 -10.50 -5.34
C GLY A 21 -6.69 -10.92 -3.93
N GLU A 22 -6.45 -10.05 -2.93
CA GLU A 22 -6.88 -10.29 -1.55
C GLU A 22 -8.41 -10.36 -1.43
N LEU A 23 -9.13 -9.50 -2.17
CA LEU A 23 -10.59 -9.52 -2.18
C LEU A 23 -11.14 -10.78 -2.84
N ARG A 24 -10.53 -11.24 -3.95
CA ARG A 24 -10.89 -12.51 -4.58
C ARG A 24 -10.67 -13.70 -3.65
N ALA A 25 -9.50 -13.76 -3.00
CA ALA A 25 -9.20 -14.81 -2.03
C ALA A 25 -10.24 -14.84 -0.91
N PHE A 26 -10.55 -13.66 -0.34
CA PHE A 26 -11.58 -13.52 0.69
C PHE A 26 -12.95 -14.00 0.20
N LEU A 27 -13.40 -13.60 -0.98
CA LEU A 27 -14.69 -14.02 -1.55
C LEU A 27 -14.73 -15.53 -1.78
N LYS A 28 -13.65 -16.13 -2.31
CA LYS A 28 -13.53 -17.56 -2.56
C LYS A 28 -13.59 -18.37 -1.25
N ASP A 29 -12.84 -17.94 -0.24
CA ASP A 29 -12.77 -18.63 1.05
C ASP A 29 -14.10 -18.58 1.82
N ASN A 30 -14.92 -17.57 1.53
CA ASN A 30 -16.19 -17.34 2.17
C ASN A 30 -17.42 -17.62 1.25
N GLN A 31 -17.21 -18.24 0.09
CA GLN A 31 -18.25 -18.44 -0.93
C GLN A 31 -19.53 -19.07 -0.38
N LYS A 32 -19.41 -20.14 0.38
CA LYS A 32 -20.59 -20.85 0.96
C LYS A 32 -21.40 -19.98 1.90
N LEU A 33 -20.74 -19.07 2.64
CA LEU A 33 -21.41 -18.13 3.54
C LEU A 33 -22.08 -17.01 2.76
N LEU A 34 -21.45 -16.56 1.67
CA LEU A 34 -22.00 -15.54 0.78
C LEU A 34 -23.23 -16.07 0.03
N ASP A 35 -23.20 -17.32 -0.45
CA ASP A 35 -24.33 -17.98 -1.11
C ASP A 35 -25.52 -18.11 -0.14
N GLY A 36 -25.27 -18.57 1.10
CA GLY A 36 -26.30 -18.65 2.12
C GLY A 36 -26.87 -17.30 2.53
N ALA A 37 -26.02 -16.27 2.65
CA ALA A 37 -26.46 -14.90 2.91
C ALA A 37 -27.25 -14.32 1.73
N ALA A 38 -26.87 -14.60 0.50
CA ALA A 38 -27.56 -14.17 -0.71
C ALA A 38 -28.99 -14.76 -0.77
N ASP A 39 -29.13 -16.05 -0.48
CA ASP A 39 -30.44 -16.73 -0.47
C ASP A 39 -31.33 -16.18 0.64
N PHE A 40 -30.78 -15.91 1.83
CA PHE A 40 -31.52 -15.29 2.92
C PHE A 40 -31.97 -13.86 2.56
N LEU A 41 -31.11 -13.03 1.97
CA LEU A 41 -31.45 -11.67 1.57
C LEU A 41 -32.53 -11.64 0.49
N LYS A 42 -32.48 -12.56 -0.48
CA LYS A 42 -33.55 -12.74 -1.46
C LYS A 42 -34.88 -13.11 -0.80
N LEU A 43 -34.86 -14.01 0.20
CA LEU A 43 -36.05 -14.44 0.91
C LEU A 43 -36.78 -13.30 1.65
N ILE A 44 -36.02 -12.32 2.16
CA ILE A 44 -36.56 -11.13 2.84
C ILE A 44 -36.77 -9.94 1.88
N GLY A 45 -36.69 -10.17 0.57
CA GLY A 45 -36.96 -9.15 -0.48
C GLY A 45 -35.88 -8.10 -0.66
N VAL A 46 -34.65 -8.34 -0.20
CA VAL A 46 -33.51 -7.43 -0.44
C VAL A 46 -32.88 -7.72 -1.80
N ASP A 47 -32.76 -6.70 -2.63
CA ASP A 47 -32.08 -6.80 -3.93
C ASP A 47 -30.58 -6.85 -3.76
N ILE A 48 -29.98 -8.00 -4.07
CA ILE A 48 -28.55 -8.23 -4.03
C ILE A 48 -27.90 -8.23 -5.41
N THR A 49 -28.64 -7.90 -6.45
CA THR A 49 -28.16 -7.97 -7.86
C THR A 49 -26.88 -7.17 -8.06
N ALA A 50 -26.77 -6.01 -7.42
CA ALA A 50 -25.59 -5.16 -7.51
C ALA A 50 -24.35 -5.84 -6.88
N PHE A 51 -24.54 -6.52 -5.74
CA PHE A 51 -23.45 -7.25 -5.07
C PHE A 51 -23.01 -8.47 -5.89
N THR A 52 -23.95 -9.24 -6.42
CA THR A 52 -23.64 -10.40 -7.28
C THR A 52 -22.85 -9.94 -8.53
N LYS A 53 -23.28 -8.88 -9.19
CA LYS A 53 -22.57 -8.31 -10.34
C LYS A 53 -21.15 -7.83 -9.99
N LEU A 54 -20.95 -7.25 -8.81
CA LEU A 54 -19.62 -6.87 -8.35
C LEU A 54 -18.72 -8.11 -8.18
N VAL A 55 -19.22 -9.16 -7.54
CA VAL A 55 -18.50 -10.42 -7.36
C VAL A 55 -18.14 -11.04 -8.71
N ASP A 56 -19.09 -11.12 -9.64
CA ASP A 56 -18.88 -11.65 -10.99
C ASP A 56 -17.84 -10.82 -11.75
N THR A 57 -17.92 -9.50 -11.64
CA THR A 57 -16.94 -8.58 -12.25
C THR A 57 -15.54 -8.84 -11.70
N LEU A 58 -15.38 -8.91 -10.38
CA LEU A 58 -14.10 -9.18 -9.75
C LEU A 58 -13.53 -10.54 -10.17
N ASN A 59 -14.38 -11.57 -10.24
CA ASN A 59 -13.96 -12.92 -10.66
C ASN A 59 -13.59 -12.99 -12.13
N SER A 60 -14.18 -12.16 -12.99
CA SER A 60 -13.89 -12.13 -14.43
C SER A 60 -12.62 -11.34 -14.78
N LEU A 61 -12.08 -10.55 -13.86
CA LEU A 61 -10.86 -9.77 -14.12
C LEU A 61 -9.65 -10.70 -14.33
N PRO A 62 -8.77 -10.43 -15.30
CA PRO A 62 -7.50 -11.11 -15.42
C PRO A 62 -6.63 -10.96 -14.17
N SER A 63 -5.80 -11.96 -13.87
CA SER A 63 -4.93 -11.97 -12.67
C SER A 63 -3.90 -10.83 -12.64
N VAL A 64 -3.62 -10.21 -13.79
CA VAL A 64 -2.76 -9.00 -13.85
C VAL A 64 -3.31 -7.85 -12.99
N PHE A 65 -4.61 -7.85 -12.71
CA PHE A 65 -5.24 -6.85 -11.82
C PHE A 65 -5.20 -7.22 -10.34
N ASP A 66 -4.65 -8.37 -9.95
CA ASP A 66 -4.65 -8.81 -8.56
C ASP A 66 -3.88 -7.87 -7.62
N SER A 67 -2.89 -7.14 -8.15
CA SER A 67 -2.16 -6.09 -7.41
C SER A 67 -2.88 -4.74 -7.38
N THR A 68 -3.98 -4.59 -8.12
CA THR A 68 -4.77 -3.35 -8.13
C THR A 68 -5.48 -3.17 -6.80
N ARG A 69 -5.39 -1.96 -6.22
CA ARG A 69 -6.03 -1.64 -4.94
C ARG A 69 -7.50 -1.33 -5.12
N VAL A 70 -8.31 -1.81 -4.20
CA VAL A 70 -9.74 -1.48 -4.09
C VAL A 70 -9.91 -0.36 -3.07
N ALA A 71 -10.73 0.62 -3.40
CA ALA A 71 -11.10 1.71 -2.49
C ALA A 71 -12.59 2.01 -2.62
N PHE A 72 -13.22 2.31 -1.49
CA PHE A 72 -14.59 2.81 -1.43
C PHE A 72 -14.55 4.33 -1.28
N GLY A 73 -15.10 5.04 -2.25
CA GLY A 73 -15.00 6.48 -2.32
C GLY A 73 -13.83 6.95 -3.21
N SER A 74 -13.36 8.17 -2.98
CA SER A 74 -12.23 8.72 -3.75
C SER A 74 -10.91 8.16 -3.23
N PRO A 75 -10.08 7.56 -4.08
CA PRO A 75 -8.77 7.07 -3.68
C PRO A 75 -7.85 8.25 -3.31
N ASN A 76 -7.15 8.12 -2.19
CA ASN A 76 -6.24 9.14 -1.65
C ASN A 76 -4.76 8.78 -1.85
N ARG A 77 -4.45 7.68 -2.53
CA ARG A 77 -3.08 7.23 -2.81
C ARG A 77 -2.84 7.13 -4.32
N ALA A 78 -1.61 7.42 -4.73
CA ALA A 78 -1.19 7.22 -6.10
C ALA A 78 -1.24 5.73 -6.46
N GLY A 79 -1.76 5.42 -7.64
CA GLY A 79 -1.91 4.05 -8.10
C GLY A 79 -2.90 3.93 -9.23
N MET A 80 -3.10 2.71 -9.68
CA MET A 80 -4.12 2.35 -10.67
C MET A 80 -5.29 1.69 -9.93
N TYR A 81 -6.49 2.19 -10.19
CA TYR A 81 -7.72 1.74 -9.54
C TYR A 81 -8.72 1.30 -10.58
N LEU A 82 -9.34 0.14 -10.38
CA LEU A 82 -10.57 -0.23 -11.07
C LEU A 82 -11.73 0.44 -10.34
N VAL A 83 -12.44 1.32 -11.04
CA VAL A 83 -13.61 1.99 -10.49
C VAL A 83 -14.86 1.25 -10.96
N THR A 84 -15.69 0.84 -10.03
CA THR A 84 -17.00 0.28 -10.31
C THR A 84 -18.06 1.23 -9.75
N ALA A 85 -18.88 1.79 -10.62
CA ALA A 85 -20.02 2.58 -10.24
C ALA A 85 -21.29 1.72 -10.31
N ILE A 86 -22.06 1.75 -9.24
CA ILE A 86 -23.33 1.04 -9.14
C ILE A 86 -24.43 2.11 -9.01
N ALA A 87 -25.28 2.19 -10.01
CA ALA A 87 -26.47 3.03 -9.97
C ALA A 87 -27.66 2.17 -9.51
N SER A 88 -28.27 2.55 -8.41
CA SER A 88 -29.48 1.92 -7.89
C SER A 88 -30.60 2.96 -7.77
N ASN A 89 -31.72 2.70 -8.41
CA ASN A 89 -32.92 3.51 -8.30
C ASN A 89 -34.13 2.57 -8.26
N PRO A 90 -35.07 2.75 -7.32
CA PRO A 90 -36.22 1.84 -7.18
C PRO A 90 -37.10 1.75 -8.43
N ASN A 91 -37.01 2.72 -9.35
CA ASN A 91 -37.81 2.76 -10.57
C ASN A 91 -37.07 2.24 -11.82
N TYR A 92 -35.80 1.85 -11.70
CA TYR A 92 -34.98 1.39 -12.82
C TYR A 92 -34.15 0.17 -12.41
N ASN A 93 -33.84 -0.67 -13.40
CA ASN A 93 -32.89 -1.77 -13.18
C ASN A 93 -31.52 -1.23 -12.76
N PRO A 94 -30.85 -1.86 -11.77
CA PRO A 94 -29.52 -1.47 -11.37
C PRO A 94 -28.55 -1.48 -12.54
N GLY A 95 -27.81 -0.39 -12.70
CA GLY A 95 -26.72 -0.26 -13.68
C GLY A 95 -25.36 -0.45 -13.01
N VAL A 96 -24.45 -1.14 -13.68
CA VAL A 96 -23.05 -1.27 -13.25
C VAL A 96 -22.16 -0.77 -14.37
N GLY A 97 -21.30 0.18 -14.06
CA GLY A 97 -20.26 0.69 -14.95
C GLY A 97 -18.87 0.45 -14.35
N THR A 98 -17.90 0.08 -15.16
CA THR A 98 -16.52 -0.10 -14.76
C THR A 98 -15.58 0.78 -15.57
N GLY A 99 -14.53 1.28 -14.94
CA GLY A 99 -13.50 2.08 -15.58
C GLY A 99 -12.17 1.99 -14.83
N VAL A 100 -11.11 2.48 -15.45
CA VAL A 100 -9.78 2.55 -14.81
C VAL A 100 -9.50 4.01 -14.45
N LEU A 101 -9.19 4.26 -13.18
CA LEU A 101 -8.71 5.53 -12.67
C LEU A 101 -7.22 5.43 -12.36
N VAL A 102 -6.42 6.34 -12.91
CA VAL A 102 -5.00 6.45 -12.58
C VAL A 102 -4.80 7.71 -11.73
N VAL A 103 -4.48 7.51 -10.46
CA VAL A 103 -4.06 8.61 -9.56
C VAL A 103 -2.54 8.72 -9.65
N LYS A 104 -2.05 9.81 -10.22
CA LYS A 104 -0.62 10.05 -10.41
C LYS A 104 0.03 10.53 -9.11
N MET A 105 1.30 10.17 -8.92
CA MET A 105 2.12 10.78 -7.87
C MET A 105 2.26 12.29 -8.12
N HIS A 106 2.28 13.06 -7.04
CA HIS A 106 2.64 14.47 -7.10
C HIS A 106 4.15 14.62 -7.32
N THR A 107 4.54 15.40 -8.32
CA THR A 107 5.95 15.48 -8.78
C THR A 107 6.64 16.81 -8.50
N SER A 108 5.92 17.82 -7.99
CA SER A 108 6.46 19.15 -7.77
C SER A 108 6.68 19.43 -6.28
N GLY A 109 7.87 19.97 -5.95
CA GLY A 109 8.20 20.45 -4.60
C GLY A 109 8.51 19.36 -3.57
N ALA A 110 8.53 18.09 -3.95
CA ALA A 110 8.91 17.02 -3.05
C ALA A 110 10.42 16.74 -3.12
N SER A 111 11.04 16.54 -1.97
CA SER A 111 12.45 16.19 -1.83
C SER A 111 12.67 15.22 -0.66
N LEU A 112 13.78 14.48 -0.68
CA LEU A 112 14.22 13.70 0.47
C LEU A 112 15.31 14.47 1.22
N SER A 113 15.26 14.47 2.53
CA SER A 113 16.27 15.05 3.41
C SER A 113 16.69 14.05 4.49
N TRP A 114 17.98 13.92 4.73
CA TRP A 114 18.46 13.07 5.83
C TRP A 114 18.10 13.70 7.18
N ASN A 115 17.58 12.89 8.10
CA ASN A 115 17.21 13.35 9.44
C ASN A 115 18.43 13.75 10.27
N ASN A 116 19.59 13.21 9.92
CA ASN A 116 20.87 13.52 10.55
C ASN A 116 21.95 13.73 9.48
N SER A 117 22.71 14.81 9.61
CA SER A 117 23.82 15.13 8.71
C SER A 117 25.09 14.34 9.02
N GLU A 118 25.19 13.72 10.18
CA GLU A 118 26.32 12.86 10.55
C GLU A 118 26.40 11.65 9.61
N THR A 119 27.64 11.21 9.38
CA THR A 119 27.93 10.07 8.51
C THR A 119 28.78 9.00 9.18
N THR A 120 29.21 9.26 10.43
CA THR A 120 30.00 8.30 11.23
C THR A 120 29.31 8.08 12.57
N TYR A 121 29.10 6.83 12.93
CA TYR A 121 28.38 6.39 14.13
C TYR A 121 29.10 5.26 14.82
N ALA A 122 29.13 5.26 16.15
CA ALA A 122 29.46 4.06 16.91
C ALA A 122 28.31 3.04 16.78
N ALA A 123 28.62 1.75 16.74
CA ALA A 123 27.60 0.69 16.58
C ALA A 123 26.54 0.75 17.68
N SER A 124 26.96 1.00 18.93
CA SER A 124 26.07 1.16 20.09
C SER A 124 25.18 2.42 20.05
N ALA A 125 25.57 3.44 19.30
CA ALA A 125 24.83 4.69 19.19
C ALA A 125 23.73 4.66 18.12
N LEU A 126 23.68 3.61 17.28
CA LEU A 126 22.68 3.48 16.22
C LEU A 126 21.31 3.15 16.79
N LYS A 127 20.37 4.09 16.63
CA LYS A 127 18.94 3.87 16.87
C LYS A 127 18.23 3.55 15.55
N ALA A 128 17.04 3.01 15.64
CA ALA A 128 16.26 2.57 14.48
C ALA A 128 16.00 3.69 13.44
N ASP A 129 15.96 4.94 13.87
CA ASP A 129 15.65 6.13 13.05
C ASP A 129 16.88 6.98 12.69
N THR A 130 18.07 6.68 13.26
CA THR A 130 19.30 7.46 13.07
C THR A 130 19.68 7.61 11.60
N LEU A 131 19.46 6.58 10.80
CA LEU A 131 19.80 6.54 9.38
C LEU A 131 18.61 6.86 8.46
N ASN A 132 17.51 7.38 8.99
CA ASN A 132 16.33 7.67 8.19
C ASN A 132 16.44 9.00 7.43
N ALA A 133 15.62 9.10 6.40
CA ALA A 133 15.36 10.32 5.65
C ALA A 133 13.88 10.67 5.76
N THR A 134 13.57 11.94 5.70
CA THR A 134 12.21 12.47 5.69
C THR A 134 11.86 12.94 4.28
N LEU A 135 10.68 12.58 3.82
CA LEU A 135 10.08 13.15 2.63
C LEU A 135 9.56 14.55 2.98
N MET A 136 10.04 15.53 2.25
CA MET A 136 9.71 16.95 2.41
C MET A 136 8.82 17.41 1.27
N CYS A 137 7.83 18.24 1.56
CA CYS A 137 7.03 18.99 0.61
C CYS A 137 7.25 20.50 0.87
N GLY A 138 8.11 21.12 0.06
CA GLY A 138 8.65 22.42 0.39
C GLY A 138 9.51 22.36 1.65
N ASP A 139 9.28 23.28 2.59
CA ASP A 139 10.03 23.38 3.84
C ASP A 139 9.46 22.54 5.01
N SER A 140 8.40 21.77 4.74
CA SER A 140 7.71 20.96 5.75
C SER A 140 7.81 19.47 5.43
N ALA A 141 7.81 18.63 6.48
CA ALA A 141 7.70 17.19 6.29
C ALA A 141 6.36 16.86 5.62
N ALA A 142 6.38 15.94 4.66
CA ALA A 142 5.15 15.44 4.06
C ALA A 142 4.29 14.75 5.12
N GLY A 143 2.98 14.94 5.06
CA GLY A 143 2.03 14.35 6.02
C GLY A 143 2.01 12.82 6.00
N ASN A 144 2.49 12.22 4.90
CA ASN A 144 2.65 10.78 4.77
C ASN A 144 4.09 10.46 4.35
N GLN A 145 4.79 9.68 5.16
CA GLN A 145 6.15 9.19 4.93
C GLN A 145 6.15 7.78 4.29
N ASP A 146 4.98 7.22 3.98
CA ASP A 146 4.86 5.94 3.31
C ASP A 146 5.51 6.02 1.92
N GLY A 147 6.27 5.00 1.57
CA GLY A 147 6.96 4.97 0.29
C GLY A 147 8.42 5.40 0.35
N VAL A 148 8.94 5.87 1.50
CA VAL A 148 10.39 6.06 1.68
C VAL A 148 11.04 4.70 1.94
N HIS A 149 11.92 4.30 1.03
CA HIS A 149 12.64 3.04 1.09
C HIS A 149 14.13 3.27 1.12
N TYR A 150 14.85 2.29 1.64
CA TYR A 150 16.30 2.35 1.79
C TYR A 150 16.98 1.18 1.12
N ARG A 151 18.19 1.44 0.64
CA ARG A 151 19.13 0.42 0.17
C ARG A 151 20.51 0.73 0.73
N TYR A 152 21.14 -0.28 1.28
CA TYR A 152 22.49 -0.23 1.83
C TYR A 152 23.38 -1.19 1.05
N ILE A 153 24.55 -0.70 0.58
CA ILE A 153 25.55 -1.51 -0.11
C ILE A 153 26.93 -1.14 0.45
N GLY A 154 27.67 -2.09 0.92
CA GLY A 154 29.01 -1.82 1.46
C GLY A 154 29.70 -3.07 1.96
N PHE A 155 30.70 -2.86 2.79
CA PHE A 155 31.48 -3.94 3.39
C PHE A 155 31.56 -3.72 4.88
N THR A 156 31.41 -4.81 5.63
CA THR A 156 31.71 -4.82 7.06
C THR A 156 33.22 -4.67 7.29
N ALA A 157 33.63 -4.34 8.51
CA ALA A 157 35.05 -4.32 8.90
C ALA A 157 35.76 -5.66 8.66
N ALA A 158 35.01 -6.77 8.66
CA ALA A 158 35.51 -8.10 8.31
C ALA A 158 35.51 -8.37 6.79
N HIS A 159 35.43 -7.34 5.95
CA HIS A 159 35.38 -7.41 4.46
C HIS A 159 34.24 -8.24 3.88
N LYS A 160 33.17 -8.47 4.64
CA LYS A 160 31.98 -9.16 4.14
C LYS A 160 31.07 -8.17 3.41
N LEU A 161 30.65 -8.53 2.18
CA LEU A 161 29.70 -7.74 1.41
C LEU A 161 28.34 -7.68 2.12
N TYR A 162 27.78 -6.48 2.23
CA TYR A 162 26.45 -6.20 2.75
C TYR A 162 25.60 -5.54 1.66
N VAL A 163 24.47 -6.17 1.31
CA VAL A 163 23.45 -5.62 0.42
C VAL A 163 22.08 -5.88 1.04
N SER A 164 21.40 -4.84 1.48
CA SER A 164 20.13 -4.99 2.21
C SER A 164 19.28 -3.71 2.10
N SER A 165 17.97 -3.85 2.34
CA SER A 165 17.06 -2.74 2.65
C SER A 165 17.04 -2.39 4.15
N LYS A 166 17.57 -3.25 5.01
CA LYS A 166 17.69 -3.00 6.45
C LYS A 166 18.97 -2.24 6.75
N ALA A 167 18.91 -1.35 7.74
CA ALA A 167 20.10 -0.64 8.22
C ALA A 167 21.18 -1.62 8.72
N PRO A 168 22.45 -1.40 8.37
CA PRO A 168 23.54 -2.19 8.89
C PRO A 168 23.75 -1.90 10.39
N THR A 169 24.12 -2.92 11.15
CA THR A 169 24.45 -2.84 12.58
C THR A 169 25.90 -3.16 12.89
N GLU A 170 26.62 -3.76 11.93
CA GLU A 170 28.02 -4.12 12.08
C GLU A 170 28.93 -2.96 11.66
N ALA A 171 30.10 -2.86 12.31
CA ALA A 171 31.13 -1.92 11.90
C ALA A 171 31.51 -2.13 10.44
N GLY A 172 31.66 -1.01 9.69
CA GLY A 172 31.92 -1.07 8.27
C GLY A 172 31.61 0.25 7.56
N THR A 173 31.74 0.25 6.24
CA THR A 173 31.42 1.40 5.38
C THR A 173 30.37 1.01 4.38
N TYR A 174 29.30 1.81 4.34
CA TYR A 174 28.11 1.52 3.57
C TYR A 174 27.63 2.73 2.77
N ARG A 175 27.32 2.53 1.50
CA ARG A 175 26.54 3.49 0.74
C ARG A 175 25.07 3.29 1.06
N GLN A 176 24.48 4.31 1.66
CA GLN A 176 23.05 4.39 1.92
C GLN A 176 22.37 5.18 0.82
N THR A 177 21.27 4.65 0.29
CA THR A 177 20.40 5.34 -0.66
C THR A 177 18.98 5.35 -0.12
N ALA A 178 18.35 6.52 -0.08
CA ALA A 178 16.92 6.66 0.16
C ALA A 178 16.21 6.98 -1.16
N TYR A 179 15.08 6.36 -1.40
CA TYR A 179 14.29 6.53 -2.62
C TYR A 179 12.80 6.37 -2.33
N ILE A 180 11.97 6.92 -3.22
CA ILE A 180 10.51 6.80 -3.11
C ILE A 180 10.01 5.67 -4.00
N PHE A 181 9.17 4.81 -3.43
CA PHE A 181 8.45 3.78 -4.16
C PHE A 181 7.06 3.56 -3.55
N GLY A 182 6.01 3.70 -4.35
CA GLY A 182 4.62 3.44 -3.91
C GLY A 182 3.99 4.51 -3.03
N GLY A 183 4.64 5.67 -2.86
CA GLY A 183 4.08 6.83 -2.14
C GLY A 183 3.20 7.72 -3.03
N ASN A 184 2.68 8.80 -2.44
CA ASN A 184 1.88 9.82 -3.16
C ASN A 184 2.74 10.89 -3.81
N ASP A 185 3.94 11.11 -3.31
CA ASP A 185 4.88 12.11 -3.79
C ASP A 185 6.09 11.44 -4.41
N MET A 186 6.62 12.05 -5.48
CA MET A 186 7.83 11.59 -6.14
C MET A 186 8.97 12.57 -5.83
N ALA A 187 10.04 12.05 -5.23
CA ALA A 187 11.27 12.81 -4.99
C ALA A 187 12.47 12.09 -5.62
N LYS A 188 13.51 12.86 -5.95
CA LYS A 188 14.77 12.27 -6.39
C LYS A 188 15.41 11.47 -5.26
N SER A 189 15.97 10.31 -5.58
CA SER A 189 16.75 9.54 -4.62
C SER A 189 17.97 10.33 -4.15
N ILE A 190 18.30 10.17 -2.88
CA ILE A 190 19.50 10.73 -2.27
C ILE A 190 20.41 9.61 -1.78
N SER A 191 21.72 9.83 -1.84
CA SER A 191 22.70 8.85 -1.37
C SER A 191 23.78 9.52 -0.52
N ARG A 192 24.29 8.79 0.46
CA ARG A 192 25.47 9.17 1.25
C ARG A 192 26.28 7.93 1.61
N THR A 193 27.51 8.14 2.03
CA THR A 193 28.34 7.08 2.63
C THR A 193 28.21 7.18 4.14
N VAL A 194 27.95 6.06 4.80
CA VAL A 194 27.85 5.94 6.26
C VAL A 194 28.94 4.99 6.74
N THR A 195 29.69 5.40 7.75
CA THR A 195 30.69 4.58 8.43
C THR A 195 30.18 4.23 9.83
N ILE A 196 30.16 2.95 10.14
CA ILE A 196 29.86 2.44 11.47
C ILE A 196 31.19 1.98 12.08
N THR A 197 31.56 2.56 13.21
CA THR A 197 32.74 2.14 13.97
C THR A 197 32.38 1.08 14.99
N ALA A 198 33.33 0.21 15.31
CA ALA A 198 33.21 -0.62 16.50
C ALA A 198 33.21 0.26 17.76
N ASP A 199 32.57 -0.23 18.80
CA ASP A 199 32.57 0.40 20.12
C ASP A 199 33.93 0.24 20.79
#